data_5073bf456af21c09828e670d558bd0b0
#
_entry.id   5073bf456af21c09828e670d558bd0b0
#
_cell.length_a   1.000
_cell.length_b   1.000
_cell.length_c   1.000
_cell.angle_alpha   90.00
_cell.angle_beta   90.00
_cell.angle_gamma   90.00
#
_symmetry.space_group_name_H-M   'P 1'
#
loop_
_entity.id
_entity.type
_entity.pdbx_description
1 polymer ?
#
loop_
_entity_poly.entity_id
_entity_poly.type
_entity_poly.pdbx_seq_one_letter_code
_entity_poly.pdbx_strand_id
1 'polypeptide(L)'
;MGLLYALRVRIMNFMIFFLIIILLPGLPPRTTFPFKEYIVTPPKDLKGALESNFHLEGAERLLEGRVYGPECLIARNNEIYTGIHGGEVIKLTSNHVTHVTKIGQPCEDIYEESRCGRPLGLAFDTQGNNLLIADAYYGLWQVDLGTNKKTLLVSPAQELAGKTINRPAKVFNGVTVSKGGDIYWTDSSSDFSIEDLVFATFANPSGRLFKYNRAKNVSEVLLDELVFANGLALSPNEDFIVVAETGALRLTKYHLKGPKAGQSEVFVDGLPGLPDNLTPDAEGIWVPLVLSSDSEHPNGFSLFTRFPSVRLFLARMLALFELPFRYLNSVYPNKFSQRFVHFVGHMESLSVLTPKRTTVVRVDWNGNIVGSLHGFDKSVVSVSHVLEFQDFLFLGSPTNQYLARVKSPKAKQPTIKVRNVRVEGEGLEASIGAPPSTTTAKPQPKAAPTTTTQKPTTTTPKPTTTTPKPTTTTPKPTTTTPKPTTSTTTQKPTAKPAEKPTTTSKPATTTTPKPATTTTKRTVPEKPAPVEEDIPSDTKPPKKEKLKVINKQGVNVEL
;
A
#
# COMPACT_ATOMS: atom_id res chain seq x y z
N MET A 1 -50.28 17.31 5.93
CA MET A 1 -49.82 17.02 7.30
C MET A 1 -49.26 15.60 7.46
N GLY A 2 -49.87 14.55 6.90
CA GLY A 2 -49.41 13.15 7.06
C GLY A 2 -48.00 12.84 6.59
N LEU A 3 -47.54 13.43 5.47
CA LEU A 3 -46.20 13.17 4.93
C LEU A 3 -45.08 13.70 5.87
N LEU A 4 -45.24 14.90 6.41
CA LEU A 4 -44.26 15.50 7.35
C LEU A 4 -44.20 14.73 8.67
N TYR A 5 -45.35 14.25 9.14
CA TYR A 5 -45.40 13.39 10.32
C TYR A 5 -44.66 12.06 10.09
N ALA A 6 -44.97 11.38 8.98
CA ALA A 6 -44.33 10.14 8.61
C ALA A 6 -42.79 10.31 8.46
N LEU A 7 -42.33 11.42 7.88
CA LEU A 7 -40.91 11.75 7.74
C LEU A 7 -40.25 11.96 9.13
N ARG A 8 -40.91 12.71 10.02
CA ARG A 8 -40.40 12.91 11.40
C ARG A 8 -40.24 11.59 12.15
N VAL A 9 -41.25 10.70 12.06
CA VAL A 9 -41.19 9.39 12.71
C VAL A 9 -40.05 8.55 12.15
N ARG A 10 -39.83 8.54 10.83
CA ARG A 10 -38.71 7.81 10.20
C ARG A 10 -37.36 8.35 10.65
N ILE A 11 -37.20 9.67 10.67
CA ILE A 11 -35.98 10.32 11.17
C ILE A 11 -35.72 9.95 12.63
N MET A 12 -36.75 10.02 13.48
CA MET A 12 -36.65 9.66 14.88
C MET A 12 -36.23 8.21 15.06
N ASN A 13 -36.88 7.28 14.36
CA ASN A 13 -36.53 5.86 14.40
C ASN A 13 -35.10 5.61 13.91
N PHE A 14 -34.66 6.28 12.87
CA PHE A 14 -33.27 6.19 12.40
C PHE A 14 -32.30 6.73 13.45
N MET A 15 -32.58 7.85 14.10
CA MET A 15 -31.74 8.41 15.15
C MET A 15 -31.64 7.47 16.36
N ILE A 16 -32.75 6.85 16.77
CA ILE A 16 -32.75 5.84 17.83
C ILE A 16 -31.89 4.64 17.43
N PHE A 17 -32.09 4.11 16.23
CA PHE A 17 -31.30 3.01 15.70
C PHE A 17 -29.81 3.37 15.63
N PHE A 18 -29.47 4.54 15.11
CA PHE A 18 -28.09 5.05 15.06
C PHE A 18 -27.45 5.09 16.46
N LEU A 19 -28.17 5.65 17.46
CA LEU A 19 -27.69 5.70 18.84
C LEU A 19 -27.51 4.31 19.45
N ILE A 20 -28.42 3.38 19.21
CA ILE A 20 -28.28 2.00 19.66
C ILE A 20 -27.00 1.40 19.10
N ILE A 21 -26.77 1.51 17.79
CA ILE A 21 -25.59 0.93 17.15
C ILE A 21 -24.28 1.54 17.68
N ILE A 22 -24.21 2.85 17.92
CA ILE A 22 -22.95 3.48 18.39
C ILE A 22 -22.74 3.32 19.89
N LEU A 23 -23.79 3.17 20.70
CA LEU A 23 -23.68 3.12 22.16
C LEU A 23 -23.66 1.70 22.72
N LEU A 24 -24.22 0.71 22.02
CA LEU A 24 -24.27 -0.66 22.49
C LEU A 24 -22.86 -1.24 22.62
N PRO A 25 -22.42 -1.65 23.85
CA PRO A 25 -21.10 -2.22 24.05
C PRO A 25 -20.97 -3.60 23.40
N GLY A 26 -19.74 -3.96 23.00
CA GLY A 26 -19.42 -5.31 22.50
C GLY A 26 -19.78 -5.58 21.04
N LEU A 27 -20.40 -4.62 20.33
CA LEU A 27 -20.61 -4.78 18.88
C LEU A 27 -19.27 -4.75 18.11
N PRO A 28 -19.12 -5.62 17.09
CA PRO A 28 -17.95 -5.59 16.21
C PRO A 28 -17.96 -4.30 15.35
N PRO A 29 -16.81 -3.91 14.72
CA PRO A 29 -15.50 -4.50 14.94
C PRO A 29 -14.92 -4.15 16.31
N ARG A 30 -14.11 -5.05 16.87
CA ARG A 30 -13.41 -4.79 18.14
C ARG A 30 -12.16 -3.97 17.86
N THR A 31 -12.20 -2.69 18.24
CA THR A 31 -11.05 -1.80 18.21
C THR A 31 -10.81 -1.21 19.59
N THR A 32 -9.55 -1.01 19.95
CA THR A 32 -9.15 -0.36 21.21
C THR A 32 -8.91 1.13 21.00
N PHE A 33 -8.91 1.62 19.76
CA PHE A 33 -8.77 3.04 19.46
C PHE A 33 -10.09 3.77 19.57
N PRO A 34 -10.13 4.89 20.29
CA PRO A 34 -11.28 5.78 20.23
C PRO A 34 -11.39 6.37 18.81
N PHE A 35 -12.60 6.43 18.27
CA PHE A 35 -12.83 7.13 17.01
C PHE A 35 -12.66 8.63 17.22
N LYS A 36 -11.60 9.20 16.63
CA LYS A 36 -11.27 10.63 16.68
C LYS A 36 -11.36 11.24 15.28
N GLU A 37 -11.59 12.53 15.22
CA GLU A 37 -11.51 13.30 13.98
C GLU A 37 -10.08 13.32 13.44
N TYR A 38 -9.92 13.19 12.13
CA TYR A 38 -8.68 13.49 11.42
C TYR A 38 -9.01 14.11 10.05
N ILE A 39 -8.00 14.72 9.41
CA ILE A 39 -8.20 15.48 8.18
C ILE A 39 -7.47 14.77 7.05
N VAL A 40 -8.17 14.62 5.91
CA VAL A 40 -7.59 14.18 4.64
C VAL A 40 -7.79 15.31 3.63
N THR A 41 -6.73 15.69 2.96
CA THR A 41 -6.78 16.69 1.89
C THR A 41 -7.52 16.09 0.69
N PRO A 42 -8.50 16.80 0.11
CA PRO A 42 -9.19 16.34 -1.09
C PRO A 42 -8.23 16.13 -2.26
N PRO A 43 -8.55 15.20 -3.18
CA PRO A 43 -7.72 14.97 -4.36
C PRO A 43 -7.65 16.22 -5.23
N LYS A 44 -6.47 16.46 -5.82
CA LYS A 44 -6.25 17.53 -6.79
C LYS A 44 -6.98 17.22 -8.09
N ASP A 45 -7.42 18.27 -8.78
CA ASP A 45 -7.97 18.17 -10.12
C ASP A 45 -6.94 17.59 -11.11
N LEU A 46 -7.45 16.87 -12.10
CA LEU A 46 -6.62 16.30 -13.18
C LEU A 46 -6.23 17.39 -14.20
N LYS A 47 -5.34 18.30 -13.79
CA LYS A 47 -4.86 19.43 -14.59
C LYS A 47 -3.33 19.52 -14.55
N GLY A 48 -2.73 20.10 -15.59
CA GLY A 48 -1.28 20.29 -15.69
C GLY A 48 -0.53 18.96 -15.67
N ALA A 49 0.37 18.73 -14.71
CA ALA A 49 1.12 17.47 -14.60
C ALA A 49 0.24 16.23 -14.32
N LEU A 50 -1.00 16.43 -13.89
CA LEU A 50 -1.99 15.37 -13.66
C LEU A 50 -2.98 15.21 -14.82
N GLU A 51 -2.83 15.95 -15.92
CA GLU A 51 -3.75 15.91 -17.05
C GLU A 51 -3.89 14.49 -17.62
N SER A 52 -5.14 14.13 -17.90
CA SER A 52 -5.48 12.78 -18.40
C SER A 52 -4.80 12.47 -19.72
N ASN A 53 -4.27 11.25 -19.84
CA ASN A 53 -3.64 10.72 -21.05
C ASN A 53 -3.95 9.23 -21.16
N PHE A 54 -3.36 8.54 -22.16
CA PHE A 54 -3.63 7.12 -22.45
C PHE A 54 -2.37 6.24 -22.38
N HIS A 55 -1.37 6.66 -21.61
CA HIS A 55 -0.06 5.98 -21.58
C HIS A 55 -0.08 4.59 -20.92
N LEU A 56 -1.13 4.26 -20.16
CA LEU A 56 -1.33 2.92 -19.55
C LEU A 56 -2.31 2.05 -20.36
N GLU A 57 -2.85 2.54 -21.49
CA GLU A 57 -3.74 1.74 -22.30
C GLU A 57 -2.99 0.71 -23.15
N GLY A 58 -3.70 -0.40 -23.43
CA GLY A 58 -3.12 -1.50 -24.21
C GLY A 58 -2.00 -2.22 -23.47
N ALA A 59 -1.98 -2.20 -22.14
CA ALA A 59 -0.99 -2.93 -21.37
C ALA A 59 -0.98 -4.42 -21.73
N GLU A 60 0.21 -4.95 -22.00
CA GLU A 60 0.41 -6.37 -22.25
C GLU A 60 0.26 -7.15 -20.95
N ARG A 61 -0.47 -8.27 -20.99
CA ARG A 61 -0.70 -9.15 -19.85
C ARG A 61 0.20 -10.37 -19.94
N LEU A 62 1.08 -10.50 -18.98
CA LEU A 62 2.00 -11.62 -18.84
C LEU A 62 1.47 -12.61 -17.80
N LEU A 63 1.65 -13.91 -18.05
CA LEU A 63 1.30 -14.98 -17.11
C LEU A 63 -0.19 -15.00 -16.72
N GLU A 64 -1.07 -14.58 -17.62
CA GLU A 64 -2.51 -14.51 -17.35
C GLU A 64 -3.06 -15.88 -16.89
N GLY A 65 -3.78 -15.86 -15.75
CA GLY A 65 -4.29 -17.07 -15.09
C GLY A 65 -3.23 -17.96 -14.39
N ARG A 66 -1.94 -17.56 -14.40
CA ARG A 66 -0.85 -18.31 -13.76
C ARG A 66 -0.31 -17.66 -12.49
N VAL A 67 -0.58 -16.39 -12.30
CA VAL A 67 -0.23 -15.62 -11.09
C VAL A 67 -1.46 -14.88 -10.60
N TYR A 68 -1.59 -14.74 -9.30
CA TYR A 68 -2.67 -13.97 -8.70
C TYR A 68 -2.07 -12.94 -7.74
N GLY A 69 -2.41 -11.67 -7.95
CA GLY A 69 -1.99 -10.55 -7.13
C GLY A 69 -0.46 -10.36 -7.06
N PRO A 70 0.26 -10.24 -8.20
CA PRO A 70 1.68 -9.87 -8.19
C PRO A 70 1.80 -8.40 -7.78
N GLU A 71 2.02 -8.14 -6.49
CA GLU A 71 1.84 -6.81 -5.92
C GLU A 71 3.11 -5.97 -5.93
N CYS A 72 4.15 -6.40 -5.24
CA CYS A 72 5.44 -5.72 -5.19
C CYS A 72 6.41 -6.30 -6.21
N LEU A 73 7.13 -5.46 -6.93
CA LEU A 73 8.05 -5.85 -7.99
C LEU A 73 9.45 -5.31 -7.69
N ILE A 74 10.45 -6.16 -7.66
CA ILE A 74 11.85 -5.73 -7.59
C ILE A 74 12.68 -6.47 -8.64
N ALA A 75 13.73 -5.84 -9.15
CA ALA A 75 14.58 -6.43 -10.18
C ALA A 75 16.02 -6.60 -9.72
N ARG A 76 16.64 -7.71 -10.15
CA ARG A 76 18.05 -7.99 -9.94
C ARG A 76 18.57 -8.94 -11.01
N ASN A 77 19.78 -8.70 -11.54
CA ASN A 77 20.45 -9.59 -12.49
C ASN A 77 19.55 -10.04 -13.67
N ASN A 78 18.79 -9.11 -14.22
CA ASN A 78 17.86 -9.38 -15.32
C ASN A 78 16.66 -10.30 -14.95
N GLU A 79 16.36 -10.43 -13.68
CA GLU A 79 15.23 -11.16 -13.13
C GLU A 79 14.30 -10.20 -12.35
N ILE A 80 12.99 -10.38 -12.47
CA ILE A 80 11.97 -9.66 -11.68
C ILE A 80 11.45 -10.61 -10.60
N TYR A 81 11.40 -10.14 -9.37
CA TYR A 81 10.85 -10.88 -8.23
C TYR A 81 9.53 -10.24 -7.80
N THR A 82 8.56 -11.06 -7.41
CA THR A 82 7.27 -10.60 -6.91
C THR A 82 6.68 -11.55 -5.87
N GLY A 83 5.99 -10.97 -4.89
CA GLY A 83 5.09 -11.71 -4.00
C GLY A 83 3.74 -11.92 -4.67
N ILE A 84 3.11 -13.06 -4.42
CA ILE A 84 1.78 -13.40 -4.96
C ILE A 84 0.86 -13.94 -3.86
N HIS A 85 -0.43 -13.99 -4.13
CA HIS A 85 -1.37 -14.71 -3.27
C HIS A 85 -0.92 -16.15 -3.05
N GLY A 86 -1.25 -16.70 -1.89
CA GLY A 86 -0.79 -18.02 -1.49
C GLY A 86 0.56 -18.00 -0.76
N GLY A 87 1.12 -16.81 -0.46
CA GLY A 87 2.32 -16.65 0.37
C GLY A 87 3.64 -16.93 -0.35
N GLU A 88 3.61 -17.05 -1.66
CA GLU A 88 4.81 -17.37 -2.46
C GLU A 88 5.51 -16.12 -2.97
N VAL A 89 6.83 -16.19 -3.04
CA VAL A 89 7.65 -15.28 -3.82
C VAL A 89 8.18 -16.05 -5.03
N ILE A 90 7.94 -15.48 -6.20
CA ILE A 90 8.38 -16.03 -7.49
C ILE A 90 9.37 -15.09 -8.16
N LYS A 91 10.18 -15.61 -9.06
CA LYS A 91 11.00 -14.82 -9.97
C LYS A 91 10.70 -15.12 -11.42
N LEU A 92 10.78 -14.07 -12.22
CA LEU A 92 10.51 -14.08 -13.64
C LEU A 92 11.82 -13.80 -14.39
N THR A 93 12.17 -14.68 -15.30
CA THR A 93 13.17 -14.44 -16.34
C THR A 93 12.46 -14.32 -17.69
N SER A 94 13.19 -14.00 -18.75
CA SER A 94 12.61 -13.87 -20.11
C SER A 94 11.71 -15.07 -20.51
N ASN A 95 11.94 -16.26 -19.97
CA ASN A 95 11.25 -17.47 -20.43
C ASN A 95 10.63 -18.33 -19.32
N HIS A 96 10.89 -18.03 -18.03
CA HIS A 96 10.51 -18.91 -16.94
C HIS A 96 9.97 -18.17 -15.72
N VAL A 97 8.99 -18.80 -15.07
CA VAL A 97 8.58 -18.49 -13.69
C VAL A 97 9.22 -19.53 -12.79
N THR A 98 9.94 -19.08 -11.78
CA THR A 98 10.60 -19.96 -10.82
C THR A 98 10.14 -19.61 -9.42
N HIS A 99 9.76 -20.61 -8.64
CA HIS A 99 9.53 -20.46 -7.21
C HIS A 99 10.84 -20.06 -6.51
N VAL A 100 10.78 -19.07 -5.63
CA VAL A 100 11.93 -18.61 -4.82
C VAL A 100 11.77 -19.11 -3.39
N THR A 101 10.66 -18.77 -2.76
CA THR A 101 10.38 -19.15 -1.37
C THR A 101 8.90 -18.99 -1.04
N LYS A 102 8.46 -19.59 0.07
CA LYS A 102 7.14 -19.40 0.67
C LYS A 102 7.31 -19.11 2.16
N ILE A 103 6.63 -18.10 2.69
CA ILE A 103 6.72 -17.74 4.11
C ILE A 103 5.63 -18.44 4.92
N GLY A 104 4.38 -18.41 4.47
CA GLY A 104 3.25 -19.01 5.18
C GLY A 104 3.21 -20.52 5.11
N GLN A 105 2.10 -21.09 5.58
CA GLN A 105 1.83 -22.52 5.59
C GLN A 105 1.22 -22.97 4.27
N PRO A 106 1.26 -24.28 3.93
CA PRO A 106 0.44 -24.82 2.84
C PRO A 106 -1.05 -24.53 3.06
N CYS A 107 -1.74 -24.09 2.02
CA CYS A 107 -3.16 -23.79 2.04
C CYS A 107 -3.84 -24.39 0.79
N GLU A 108 -5.14 -24.62 0.88
CA GLU A 108 -5.92 -25.19 -0.22
C GLU A 108 -6.50 -24.11 -1.13
N ASP A 109 -6.73 -22.93 -0.58
CA ASP A 109 -7.33 -21.82 -1.32
C ASP A 109 -6.61 -20.50 -1.02
N ILE A 110 -6.50 -19.65 -2.01
CA ILE A 110 -5.91 -18.29 -1.87
C ILE A 110 -6.66 -17.41 -0.88
N TYR A 111 -7.92 -17.72 -0.58
CA TYR A 111 -8.74 -17.02 0.41
C TYR A 111 -8.40 -17.39 1.86
N GLU A 112 -7.51 -18.38 2.07
CA GLU A 112 -6.93 -18.69 3.38
C GLU A 112 -5.65 -17.87 3.64
N GLU A 113 -5.65 -16.58 3.33
CA GLU A 113 -4.44 -15.75 3.37
C GLU A 113 -3.73 -15.75 4.72
N SER A 114 -4.47 -15.72 5.83
CA SER A 114 -3.89 -15.80 7.18
C SER A 114 -3.09 -17.08 7.42
N ARG A 115 -3.38 -18.15 6.68
CA ARG A 115 -2.63 -19.41 6.66
C ARG A 115 -1.56 -19.43 5.57
N CYS A 116 -1.91 -18.99 4.36
CA CYS A 116 -1.00 -19.00 3.21
C CYS A 116 0.17 -18.05 3.38
N GLY A 117 -0.05 -16.90 4.02
CA GLY A 117 0.80 -15.72 3.96
C GLY A 117 0.45 -14.81 2.78
N ARG A 118 0.92 -13.57 2.88
CA ARG A 118 0.76 -12.54 1.85
C ARG A 118 1.99 -11.64 1.82
N PRO A 119 2.99 -11.94 0.97
CA PRO A 119 4.16 -11.09 0.79
C PRO A 119 3.75 -9.79 0.08
N LEU A 120 3.79 -8.65 0.79
CA LEU A 120 3.43 -7.34 0.27
C LEU A 120 4.67 -6.52 -0.10
N GLY A 121 5.75 -6.60 0.66
CA GLY A 121 6.97 -5.83 0.44
C GLY A 121 8.18 -6.72 0.21
N LEU A 122 9.01 -6.37 -0.77
CA LEU A 122 10.25 -7.05 -1.10
C LEU A 122 11.41 -6.06 -1.20
N ALA A 123 12.58 -6.42 -0.69
CA ALA A 123 13.82 -5.68 -0.90
C ALA A 123 15.03 -6.62 -0.88
N PHE A 124 16.05 -6.35 -1.68
CA PHE A 124 17.34 -7.02 -1.53
C PHE A 124 18.18 -6.35 -0.45
N ASP A 125 19.01 -7.11 0.23
CA ASP A 125 20.05 -6.55 1.06
C ASP A 125 21.12 -5.85 0.18
N THR A 126 22.05 -5.12 0.81
CA THR A 126 23.07 -4.33 0.10
C THR A 126 23.99 -5.17 -0.79
N GLN A 127 24.17 -6.44 -0.49
CA GLN A 127 24.97 -7.37 -1.28
C GLN A 127 24.10 -8.14 -2.30
N GLY A 128 22.79 -8.10 -2.12
CA GLY A 128 21.82 -8.83 -2.92
C GLY A 128 21.82 -10.34 -2.68
N ASN A 129 22.45 -10.84 -1.61
CA ASN A 129 22.46 -12.26 -1.28
C ASN A 129 21.20 -12.69 -0.51
N ASN A 130 20.57 -11.73 0.16
CA ASN A 130 19.36 -11.97 0.92
C ASN A 130 18.20 -11.16 0.37
N LEU A 131 17.03 -11.78 0.38
CA LEU A 131 15.75 -11.17 0.10
C LEU A 131 15.04 -10.86 1.42
N LEU A 132 14.68 -9.61 1.65
CA LEU A 132 13.81 -9.20 2.73
C LEU A 132 12.37 -9.28 2.24
N ILE A 133 11.49 -9.84 3.06
CA ILE A 133 10.08 -10.04 2.74
C ILE A 133 9.26 -9.53 3.92
N ALA A 134 8.43 -8.52 3.68
CA ALA A 134 7.37 -8.12 4.59
C ALA A 134 6.11 -8.91 4.23
N ASP A 135 5.80 -9.93 5.03
CA ASP A 135 4.59 -10.72 4.87
C ASP A 135 3.52 -10.22 5.84
N ALA A 136 2.35 -9.87 5.31
CA ALA A 136 1.28 -9.21 6.07
C ALA A 136 0.89 -9.94 7.36
N TYR A 137 0.96 -11.26 7.36
CA TYR A 137 0.56 -12.10 8.50
C TYR A 137 1.73 -12.68 9.28
N TYR A 138 2.87 -12.90 8.61
CA TYR A 138 3.99 -13.63 9.16
C TYR A 138 5.17 -12.78 9.59
N GLY A 139 5.11 -11.45 9.35
CA GLY A 139 6.12 -10.53 9.82
C GLY A 139 7.23 -10.23 8.82
N LEU A 140 8.34 -9.71 9.32
CA LEU A 140 9.50 -9.35 8.49
C LEU A 140 10.51 -10.49 8.48
N TRP A 141 10.82 -10.98 7.30
CA TRP A 141 11.72 -12.10 7.07
C TRP A 141 12.94 -11.71 6.27
N GLN A 142 14.03 -12.43 6.48
CA GLN A 142 15.21 -12.46 5.62
C GLN A 142 15.39 -13.88 5.08
N VAL A 143 15.54 -14.01 3.76
CA VAL A 143 15.75 -15.29 3.06
C VAL A 143 17.07 -15.22 2.32
N ASP A 144 17.99 -16.12 2.64
CA ASP A 144 19.24 -16.32 1.90
C ASP A 144 18.90 -16.98 0.55
N LEU A 145 19.22 -16.32 -0.55
CA LEU A 145 18.86 -16.77 -1.90
C LEU A 145 19.68 -17.97 -2.39
N GLY A 146 20.84 -18.23 -1.78
CA GLY A 146 21.68 -19.38 -2.13
C GLY A 146 21.25 -20.66 -1.43
N THR A 147 20.84 -20.58 -0.18
CA THR A 147 20.51 -21.71 0.69
C THR A 147 19.04 -21.86 1.00
N ASN A 148 18.22 -20.87 0.65
CA ASN A 148 16.81 -20.71 1.05
C ASN A 148 16.59 -20.74 2.58
N LYS A 149 17.65 -20.42 3.37
CA LYS A 149 17.52 -20.29 4.81
C LYS A 149 16.70 -19.06 5.16
N LYS A 150 15.64 -19.26 5.93
CA LYS A 150 14.71 -18.22 6.37
C LYS A 150 15.01 -17.81 7.80
N THR A 151 15.07 -16.50 8.04
CA THR A 151 15.29 -15.91 9.37
C THR A 151 14.18 -14.89 9.63
N LEU A 152 13.41 -15.09 10.70
CA LEU A 152 12.42 -14.12 11.15
C LEU A 152 13.15 -12.97 11.85
N LEU A 153 12.98 -11.75 11.32
CA LEU A 153 13.55 -10.53 11.90
C LEU A 153 12.59 -9.86 12.87
N VAL A 154 11.30 -9.76 12.50
CA VAL A 154 10.27 -9.17 13.36
C VAL A 154 9.04 -10.07 13.32
N SER A 155 8.66 -10.57 14.49
CA SER A 155 7.48 -11.44 14.65
C SER A 155 6.19 -10.61 14.66
N PRO A 156 5.08 -11.10 14.07
CA PRO A 156 3.77 -10.47 14.21
C PRO A 156 3.23 -10.47 15.64
N ALA A 157 3.81 -11.28 16.54
CA ALA A 157 3.47 -11.28 17.97
C ALA A 157 4.39 -10.37 18.81
N GLN A 158 5.38 -9.73 18.19
CA GLN A 158 6.32 -8.88 18.91
C GLN A 158 5.67 -7.57 19.33
N GLU A 159 5.75 -7.23 20.63
CA GLU A 159 5.39 -5.91 21.11
C GLU A 159 6.33 -4.86 20.56
N LEU A 160 5.76 -3.81 19.98
CA LEU A 160 6.49 -2.73 19.33
C LEU A 160 6.13 -1.42 20.02
N ALA A 161 7.08 -0.91 20.81
CA ALA A 161 6.93 0.36 21.52
C ALA A 161 7.00 1.54 20.54
N GLY A 162 5.98 2.37 20.52
CA GLY A 162 5.89 3.62 19.76
C GLY A 162 5.77 4.83 20.67
N LYS A 163 5.52 5.99 20.08
CA LYS A 163 5.24 7.22 20.82
C LYS A 163 3.84 7.20 21.44
N THR A 164 2.86 6.74 20.66
CA THR A 164 1.44 6.69 21.02
C THR A 164 0.88 5.27 20.92
N ILE A 165 1.42 4.44 20.05
CA ILE A 165 0.92 3.09 19.74
C ILE A 165 1.92 2.04 20.22
N ASN A 166 1.55 1.30 21.29
CA ASN A 166 2.36 0.25 21.91
C ASN A 166 1.65 -1.09 21.75
N ARG A 167 1.86 -1.77 20.63
CA ARG A 167 1.25 -3.07 20.31
C ARG A 167 1.95 -3.73 19.13
N PRO A 168 1.70 -5.03 18.86
CA PRO A 168 2.19 -5.71 17.68
C PRO A 168 1.72 -5.05 16.37
N ALA A 169 2.47 -5.27 15.28
CA ALA A 169 2.04 -4.95 13.93
C ALA A 169 1.05 -6.01 13.43
N LYS A 170 0.09 -5.60 12.59
CA LYS A 170 -0.87 -6.52 12.01
C LYS A 170 -0.82 -6.59 10.48
N VAL A 171 -0.22 -5.61 9.82
CA VAL A 171 -0.06 -5.60 8.36
C VAL A 171 1.34 -5.13 8.01
N PHE A 172 2.31 -6.05 8.02
CA PHE A 172 3.64 -5.80 7.49
C PHE A 172 3.54 -5.57 5.98
N ASN A 173 3.98 -4.38 5.52
CA ASN A 173 3.76 -3.96 4.13
C ASN A 173 5.07 -3.57 3.43
N GLY A 174 5.43 -2.29 3.39
CA GLY A 174 6.63 -1.83 2.70
C GLY A 174 7.92 -2.23 3.41
N VAL A 175 8.98 -2.53 2.66
CA VAL A 175 10.32 -2.73 3.17
C VAL A 175 11.35 -2.14 2.21
N THR A 176 12.38 -1.47 2.74
CA THR A 176 13.51 -0.96 1.97
C THR A 176 14.81 -1.03 2.78
N VAL A 177 15.95 -1.03 2.09
CA VAL A 177 17.28 -1.13 2.70
C VAL A 177 18.12 0.06 2.27
N SER A 178 18.74 0.73 3.24
CA SER A 178 19.70 1.80 2.97
C SER A 178 21.02 1.25 2.44
N LYS A 179 21.84 2.10 1.82
CA LYS A 179 23.22 1.77 1.40
C LYS A 179 24.09 1.28 2.57
N GLY A 180 23.77 1.75 3.78
CA GLY A 180 24.44 1.33 5.02
C GLY A 180 23.92 0.00 5.59
N GLY A 181 22.88 -0.61 5.00
CA GLY A 181 22.29 -1.87 5.46
C GLY A 181 21.21 -1.71 6.53
N ASP A 182 20.81 -0.49 6.87
CA ASP A 182 19.64 -0.26 7.73
C ASP A 182 18.38 -0.70 7.01
N ILE A 183 17.48 -1.40 7.72
CA ILE A 183 16.21 -1.85 7.17
C ILE A 183 15.10 -0.92 7.68
N TYR A 184 14.30 -0.39 6.77
CA TYR A 184 13.08 0.36 7.08
C TYR A 184 11.88 -0.44 6.61
N TRP A 185 10.82 -0.46 7.42
CA TRP A 185 9.60 -1.19 7.10
C TRP A 185 8.35 -0.50 7.65
N THR A 186 7.20 -0.79 7.08
CA THR A 186 5.91 -0.23 7.48
C THR A 186 4.97 -1.28 8.03
N ASP A 187 4.17 -0.87 9.01
CA ASP A 187 2.95 -1.52 9.46
C ASP A 187 1.78 -0.64 9.00
N SER A 188 0.96 -1.14 8.09
CA SER A 188 -0.16 -0.36 7.56
C SER A 188 -1.27 -0.16 8.59
N SER A 189 -1.47 -1.14 9.46
CA SER A 189 -2.45 -1.10 10.54
C SER A 189 -1.97 -1.96 11.71
N SER A 190 -2.04 -1.41 12.91
CA SER A 190 -1.83 -2.16 14.15
C SER A 190 -3.16 -2.57 14.81
N ASP A 191 -4.29 -2.21 14.23
CA ASP A 191 -5.62 -2.49 14.76
C ASP A 191 -6.30 -3.66 14.03
N PHE A 192 -6.24 -3.69 12.70
CA PHE A 192 -6.88 -4.69 11.84
C PHE A 192 -5.85 -5.38 10.95
N SER A 193 -6.02 -6.69 10.75
CA SER A 193 -5.26 -7.47 9.77
C SER A 193 -5.75 -7.19 8.36
N ILE A 194 -5.07 -7.73 7.34
CA ILE A 194 -5.46 -7.55 5.95
C ILE A 194 -6.85 -8.17 5.64
N GLU A 195 -7.24 -9.22 6.33
CA GLU A 195 -8.60 -9.81 6.24
C GLU A 195 -9.70 -8.84 6.66
N ASP A 196 -9.35 -7.86 7.50
CA ASP A 196 -10.25 -6.87 8.08
C ASP A 196 -9.90 -5.44 7.62
N LEU A 197 -9.18 -5.33 6.49
CA LEU A 197 -8.61 -4.08 6.00
C LEU A 197 -9.65 -2.98 5.80
N VAL A 198 -10.85 -3.32 5.38
CA VAL A 198 -11.96 -2.39 5.24
C VAL A 198 -12.27 -1.65 6.55
N PHE A 199 -12.09 -2.27 7.71
CA PHE A 199 -12.32 -1.62 9.00
C PHE A 199 -11.21 -0.64 9.36
N ALA A 200 -9.97 -0.87 8.90
CA ALA A 200 -8.87 0.08 9.07
C ALA A 200 -9.17 1.44 8.42
N THR A 201 -10.01 1.46 7.37
CA THR A 201 -10.39 2.70 6.68
C THR A 201 -11.43 3.51 7.46
N PHE A 202 -12.22 2.87 8.31
CA PHE A 202 -13.18 3.55 9.19
C PHE A 202 -12.57 3.90 10.55
N ALA A 203 -11.56 3.16 11.02
CA ALA A 203 -10.91 3.38 12.31
C ALA A 203 -9.98 4.60 12.31
N ASN A 204 -9.30 4.83 13.40
CA ASN A 204 -8.29 5.86 13.48
C ASN A 204 -7.00 5.42 12.79
N PRO A 205 -6.17 6.39 12.37
CA PRO A 205 -4.83 6.11 11.89
C PRO A 205 -4.05 5.25 12.89
N SER A 206 -3.52 4.12 12.45
CA SER A 206 -2.76 3.19 13.30
C SER A 206 -1.52 2.63 12.61
N GLY A 207 -1.20 3.15 11.43
CA GLY A 207 0.00 2.80 10.67
C GLY A 207 1.27 3.37 11.27
N ARG A 208 2.42 2.72 11.00
CA ARG A 208 3.72 3.08 11.57
C ARG A 208 4.86 2.88 10.58
N LEU A 209 5.91 3.69 10.74
CA LEU A 209 7.21 3.52 10.10
C LEU A 209 8.24 3.08 11.14
N PHE A 210 9.02 2.07 10.81
CA PHE A 210 10.06 1.51 11.67
C PHE A 210 11.43 1.54 11.00
N LYS A 211 12.47 1.60 11.85
CA LYS A 211 13.84 1.23 11.52
C LYS A 211 14.23 -0.01 12.33
N TYR A 212 14.62 -1.09 11.67
CA TYR A 212 15.12 -2.30 12.33
C TYR A 212 16.63 -2.22 12.56
N ASN A 213 17.02 -2.30 13.81
CA ASN A 213 18.41 -2.33 14.23
C ASN A 213 18.89 -3.79 14.34
N ARG A 214 19.72 -4.22 13.39
CA ARG A 214 20.22 -5.61 13.34
C ARG A 214 21.07 -5.98 14.57
N ALA A 215 21.86 -5.05 15.09
CA ALA A 215 22.77 -5.32 16.22
C ALA A 215 22.02 -5.55 17.52
N LYS A 216 20.88 -4.85 17.70
CA LYS A 216 20.05 -4.96 18.90
C LYS A 216 18.86 -5.92 18.72
N ASN A 217 18.59 -6.36 17.49
CA ASN A 217 17.39 -7.12 17.12
C ASN A 217 16.09 -6.43 17.57
N VAL A 218 15.99 -5.11 17.34
CA VAL A 218 14.85 -4.27 17.78
C VAL A 218 14.42 -3.37 16.64
N SER A 219 13.10 -3.22 16.49
CA SER A 219 12.51 -2.19 15.62
C SER A 219 12.21 -0.94 16.43
N GLU A 220 12.73 0.18 15.97
CA GLU A 220 12.51 1.52 16.53
C GLU A 220 11.42 2.21 15.71
N VAL A 221 10.36 2.72 16.37
CA VAL A 221 9.31 3.50 15.70
C VAL A 221 9.86 4.87 15.35
N LEU A 222 9.82 5.21 14.07
CA LEU A 222 10.17 6.55 13.57
C LEU A 222 8.92 7.45 13.50
N LEU A 223 7.82 6.92 12.94
CA LEU A 223 6.51 7.57 12.86
C LEU A 223 5.42 6.60 13.29
N ASP A 224 4.39 7.10 13.95
CA ASP A 224 3.14 6.41 14.24
C ASP A 224 1.93 7.29 13.91
N GLU A 225 0.71 6.75 14.04
CA GLU A 225 -0.55 7.39 13.65
C GLU A 225 -0.63 7.75 12.16
N LEU A 226 0.06 6.98 11.28
CA LEU A 226 -0.04 7.13 9.83
C LEU A 226 -1.37 6.53 9.33
N VAL A 227 -1.97 7.18 8.33
CA VAL A 227 -3.23 6.71 7.73
C VAL A 227 -2.92 5.64 6.70
N PHE A 228 -2.73 4.41 7.15
CA PHE A 228 -2.37 3.26 6.34
C PHE A 228 -1.00 3.44 5.66
N ALA A 229 0.08 3.30 6.46
CA ALA A 229 1.45 3.37 5.96
C ALA A 229 1.74 2.22 4.98
N ASN A 230 2.26 2.53 3.78
CA ASN A 230 2.48 1.59 2.70
C ASN A 230 3.92 1.67 2.18
N GLY A 231 4.13 1.92 0.90
CA GLY A 231 5.43 1.93 0.25
C GLY A 231 6.41 2.95 0.81
N LEU A 232 7.69 2.65 0.62
CA LEU A 232 8.83 3.40 1.13
C LEU A 232 9.78 3.80 0.01
N ALA A 233 10.30 5.03 0.04
CA ALA A 233 11.35 5.48 -0.87
C ALA A 233 12.43 6.26 -0.10
N LEU A 234 13.68 5.78 -0.13
CA LEU A 234 14.83 6.51 0.35
C LEU A 234 15.28 7.54 -0.69
N SER A 235 15.57 8.78 -0.27
CA SER A 235 16.16 9.78 -1.15
C SER A 235 17.55 9.33 -1.65
N PRO A 236 18.06 9.83 -2.78
CA PRO A 236 19.34 9.39 -3.36
C PRO A 236 20.52 9.48 -2.40
N ASN A 237 20.54 10.49 -1.52
CA ASN A 237 21.57 10.70 -0.49
C ASN A 237 21.19 10.10 0.87
N GLU A 238 19.98 9.50 0.96
CA GLU A 238 19.44 8.96 2.21
C GLU A 238 19.37 10.00 3.33
N ASP A 239 19.04 11.25 2.97
CA ASP A 239 18.81 12.33 3.93
C ASP A 239 17.43 12.24 4.55
N PHE A 240 16.49 11.65 3.81
CA PHE A 240 15.13 11.40 4.24
C PHE A 240 14.54 10.14 3.60
N ILE A 241 13.48 9.66 4.20
CA ILE A 241 12.63 8.59 3.66
C ILE A 241 11.22 9.12 3.45
N VAL A 242 10.60 8.72 2.34
CA VAL A 242 9.22 9.05 2.00
C VAL A 242 8.37 7.81 2.25
N VAL A 243 7.21 8.01 2.88
CA VAL A 243 6.22 6.97 3.18
C VAL A 243 4.91 7.31 2.48
N ALA A 244 4.31 6.36 1.78
CA ALA A 244 2.96 6.48 1.27
C ALA A 244 1.95 6.32 2.41
N GLU A 245 1.08 7.31 2.61
CA GLU A 245 -0.10 7.20 3.46
C GLU A 245 -1.32 7.00 2.57
N THR A 246 -1.63 5.74 2.28
CA THR A 246 -2.68 5.33 1.34
C THR A 246 -4.02 5.99 1.65
N GLY A 247 -4.48 5.91 2.90
CA GLY A 247 -5.77 6.45 3.31
C GLY A 247 -5.82 7.98 3.41
N ALA A 248 -4.66 8.65 3.47
CA ALA A 248 -4.57 10.10 3.52
C ALA A 248 -4.35 10.76 2.15
N LEU A 249 -4.22 9.99 1.07
CA LEU A 249 -3.95 10.49 -0.28
C LEU A 249 -2.69 11.36 -0.34
N ARG A 250 -1.65 10.98 0.42
CA ARG A 250 -0.43 11.81 0.55
C ARG A 250 0.84 10.96 0.68
N LEU A 251 1.95 11.65 0.49
CA LEU A 251 3.27 11.15 0.84
C LEU A 251 3.81 11.97 2.02
N THR A 252 4.36 11.29 3.01
CA THR A 252 4.97 11.91 4.20
C THR A 252 6.46 11.68 4.18
N LYS A 253 7.24 12.75 4.38
CA LYS A 253 8.71 12.71 4.46
C LYS A 253 9.15 12.70 5.92
N TYR A 254 10.07 11.80 6.25
CA TYR A 254 10.77 11.75 7.53
C TYR A 254 12.26 11.98 7.34
N HIS A 255 12.81 12.99 8.01
CA HIS A 255 14.20 13.35 7.90
C HIS A 255 15.09 12.41 8.70
N LEU A 256 16.03 11.75 8.01
CA LEU A 256 17.01 10.83 8.61
C LEU A 256 18.29 11.54 9.04
N LYS A 257 18.65 12.63 8.34
CA LYS A 257 19.90 13.37 8.56
C LYS A 257 19.66 14.89 8.54
N GLY A 258 20.67 15.65 8.97
CA GLY A 258 20.66 17.10 8.95
C GLY A 258 19.89 17.76 10.10
N PRO A 259 19.67 19.07 10.05
CA PRO A 259 19.07 19.84 11.16
C PRO A 259 17.64 19.44 11.51
N LYS A 260 16.91 18.84 10.58
CA LYS A 260 15.54 18.34 10.76
C LYS A 260 15.48 16.84 11.11
N ALA A 261 16.61 16.16 11.36
CA ALA A 261 16.61 14.74 11.67
C ALA A 261 15.60 14.41 12.79
N GLY A 262 14.80 13.36 12.59
CA GLY A 262 13.74 12.95 13.51
C GLY A 262 12.40 13.70 13.34
N GLN A 263 12.31 14.67 12.44
CA GLN A 263 11.07 15.40 12.13
C GLN A 263 10.41 14.87 10.86
N SER A 264 9.10 15.04 10.77
CA SER A 264 8.33 14.71 9.58
C SER A 264 7.60 15.94 9.04
N GLU A 265 7.36 15.92 7.73
CA GLU A 265 6.55 16.92 7.03
C GLU A 265 5.81 16.26 5.87
N VAL A 266 4.72 16.88 5.43
CA VAL A 266 4.01 16.45 4.22
C VAL A 266 4.93 16.68 3.01
N PHE A 267 5.15 15.64 2.21
CA PHE A 267 5.96 15.69 0.99
C PHE A 267 5.12 16.01 -0.24
N VAL A 268 4.01 15.30 -0.41
CA VAL A 268 2.98 15.55 -1.44
C VAL A 268 1.63 15.33 -0.82
N ASP A 269 0.67 16.19 -1.09
CA ASP A 269 -0.69 16.09 -0.56
C ASP A 269 -1.73 16.16 -1.68
N GLY A 270 -2.92 15.59 -1.42
CA GLY A 270 -4.03 15.60 -2.36
C GLY A 270 -3.76 14.82 -3.65
N LEU A 271 -3.13 13.65 -3.55
CA LEU A 271 -2.97 12.75 -4.69
C LEU A 271 -4.34 12.33 -5.24
N PRO A 272 -4.50 12.17 -6.58
CA PRO A 272 -5.78 11.80 -7.20
C PRO A 272 -6.09 10.30 -7.09
N GLY A 273 -5.84 9.73 -5.90
CA GLY A 273 -6.06 8.33 -5.56
C GLY A 273 -5.21 7.87 -4.39
N LEU A 274 -5.28 6.59 -4.09
CA LEU A 274 -4.65 5.93 -2.95
C LEU A 274 -3.22 5.51 -3.31
N PRO A 275 -2.16 6.19 -2.82
CA PRO A 275 -0.77 5.81 -3.11
C PRO A 275 -0.44 4.46 -2.44
N ASP A 276 0.35 3.65 -3.15
CA ASP A 276 0.74 2.32 -2.72
C ASP A 276 2.27 2.17 -2.68
N ASN A 277 2.87 1.13 -3.25
CA ASN A 277 4.32 0.92 -3.23
C ASN A 277 5.05 2.03 -3.99
N LEU A 278 6.15 2.51 -3.44
CA LEU A 278 6.93 3.59 -4.02
C LEU A 278 8.19 3.04 -4.71
N THR A 279 8.45 3.47 -5.93
CA THR A 279 9.68 3.10 -6.65
C THR A 279 10.55 4.34 -6.89
N PRO A 280 11.66 4.49 -6.16
CA PRO A 280 12.59 5.59 -6.34
C PRO A 280 13.54 5.37 -7.51
N ASP A 281 13.92 6.46 -8.19
CA ASP A 281 15.06 6.52 -9.10
C ASP A 281 15.86 7.82 -8.89
N ALA A 282 16.81 8.13 -9.77
CA ALA A 282 17.65 9.31 -9.64
C ALA A 282 16.85 10.63 -9.73
N GLU A 283 15.73 10.64 -10.45
CA GLU A 283 14.94 11.84 -10.75
C GLU A 283 13.79 12.05 -9.79
N GLY A 284 13.31 10.98 -9.13
CA GLY A 284 12.16 11.06 -8.22
C GLY A 284 11.56 9.70 -7.90
N ILE A 285 10.23 9.69 -7.76
CA ILE A 285 9.47 8.54 -7.27
C ILE A 285 8.31 8.25 -8.22
N TRP A 286 8.15 6.99 -8.62
CA TRP A 286 6.93 6.49 -9.21
C TRP A 286 5.93 6.17 -8.08
N VAL A 287 4.73 6.72 -8.19
CA VAL A 287 3.66 6.62 -7.19
C VAL A 287 2.43 6.01 -7.88
N PRO A 288 2.26 4.70 -7.87
CA PRO A 288 1.04 4.07 -8.33
C PRO A 288 -0.11 4.37 -7.38
N LEU A 289 -1.30 4.55 -7.92
CA LEU A 289 -2.52 4.75 -7.16
C LEU A 289 -3.41 3.52 -7.32
N VAL A 290 -3.44 2.67 -6.29
CA VAL A 290 -4.16 1.38 -6.33
C VAL A 290 -5.65 1.55 -6.60
N LEU A 291 -6.24 2.64 -6.12
CA LEU A 291 -7.57 3.11 -6.47
C LEU A 291 -7.50 4.60 -6.81
N SER A 292 -8.04 4.99 -7.95
CA SER A 292 -8.13 6.39 -8.34
C SER A 292 -9.26 7.11 -7.58
N SER A 293 -9.12 8.43 -7.42
CA SER A 293 -10.12 9.32 -6.82
C SER A 293 -10.07 10.66 -7.53
N ASP A 294 -11.19 11.35 -7.60
CA ASP A 294 -11.31 12.73 -8.14
C ASP A 294 -12.46 13.47 -7.48
N SER A 295 -12.74 14.69 -7.91
CA SER A 295 -13.82 15.52 -7.34
C SER A 295 -15.22 14.94 -7.56
N GLU A 296 -15.42 14.17 -8.63
CA GLU A 296 -16.70 13.53 -8.95
C GLU A 296 -16.87 12.19 -8.23
N HIS A 297 -15.73 11.51 -7.95
CA HIS A 297 -15.68 10.24 -7.26
C HIS A 297 -14.73 10.39 -6.04
N PRO A 298 -15.17 11.10 -4.99
CA PRO A 298 -14.35 11.28 -3.80
C PRO A 298 -14.15 9.94 -3.12
N ASN A 299 -12.97 9.76 -2.54
CA ASN A 299 -12.69 8.60 -1.72
C ASN A 299 -13.68 8.55 -0.54
N GLY A 300 -14.48 7.49 -0.46
CA GLY A 300 -15.49 7.31 0.59
C GLY A 300 -14.91 7.38 2.00
N PHE A 301 -13.63 7.03 2.16
CA PHE A 301 -12.93 7.13 3.44
C PHE A 301 -12.69 8.58 3.88
N SER A 302 -12.37 9.46 2.95
CA SER A 302 -12.15 10.88 3.25
C SER A 302 -13.44 11.64 3.63
N LEU A 303 -14.61 11.16 3.17
CA LEU A 303 -15.89 11.84 3.41
C LEU A 303 -16.29 11.87 4.88
N PHE A 304 -15.93 10.85 5.66
CA PHE A 304 -16.40 10.69 7.04
C PHE A 304 -15.30 10.89 8.08
N THR A 305 -14.09 11.31 7.70
CA THR A 305 -12.97 11.48 8.64
C THR A 305 -13.25 12.49 9.74
N ARG A 306 -14.06 13.51 9.44
CA ARG A 306 -14.51 14.53 10.39
C ARG A 306 -15.69 14.11 11.27
N PHE A 307 -16.28 12.92 11.02
CA PHE A 307 -17.47 12.46 11.72
C PHE A 307 -17.22 11.11 12.43
N PRO A 308 -16.53 11.11 13.58
CA PRO A 308 -16.16 9.86 14.27
C PRO A 308 -17.34 8.92 14.53
N SER A 309 -18.49 9.47 14.98
CA SER A 309 -19.69 8.67 15.26
C SER A 309 -20.28 8.03 14.00
N VAL A 310 -20.22 8.71 12.87
CA VAL A 310 -20.68 8.17 11.57
C VAL A 310 -19.75 7.04 11.14
N ARG A 311 -18.44 7.21 11.26
CA ARG A 311 -17.46 6.14 10.95
C ARG A 311 -17.68 4.91 11.83
N LEU A 312 -17.89 5.11 13.14
CA LEU A 312 -18.18 4.03 14.07
C LEU A 312 -19.49 3.31 13.69
N PHE A 313 -20.52 4.06 13.35
CA PHE A 313 -21.79 3.50 12.89
C PHE A 313 -21.61 2.64 11.65
N LEU A 314 -20.93 3.17 10.62
CA LEU A 314 -20.69 2.46 9.35
C LEU A 314 -19.83 1.20 9.57
N ALA A 315 -18.77 1.29 10.36
CA ALA A 315 -17.93 0.14 10.70
C ALA A 315 -18.74 -0.96 11.38
N ARG A 316 -19.57 -0.60 12.37
CA ARG A 316 -20.42 -1.57 13.09
C ARG A 316 -21.50 -2.17 12.21
N MET A 317 -22.13 -1.38 11.35
CA MET A 317 -23.12 -1.88 10.40
C MET A 317 -22.51 -2.89 9.44
N LEU A 318 -21.32 -2.59 8.90
CA LEU A 318 -20.61 -3.49 8.01
C LEU A 318 -20.22 -4.79 8.73
N ALA A 319 -19.69 -4.69 9.95
CA ALA A 319 -19.33 -5.85 10.74
C ALA A 319 -20.55 -6.73 11.10
N LEU A 320 -21.70 -6.10 11.43
CA LEU A 320 -22.95 -6.83 11.67
C LEU A 320 -23.48 -7.51 10.41
N PHE A 321 -23.30 -6.89 9.24
CA PHE A 321 -23.65 -7.49 7.96
C PHE A 321 -22.76 -8.70 7.63
N GLU A 322 -21.49 -8.66 7.97
CA GLU A 322 -20.52 -9.74 7.75
C GLU A 322 -20.65 -10.88 8.78
N LEU A 323 -21.11 -10.57 9.99
CA LEU A 323 -21.14 -11.50 11.12
C LEU A 323 -21.81 -12.86 10.84
N PRO A 324 -22.94 -12.96 10.12
CA PRO A 324 -23.56 -14.25 9.80
C PRO A 324 -22.65 -15.15 8.96
N PHE A 325 -21.89 -14.58 8.01
CA PHE A 325 -20.99 -15.32 7.15
C PHE A 325 -19.74 -15.79 7.90
N ARG A 326 -19.20 -14.96 8.80
CA ARG A 326 -18.10 -15.33 9.70
C ARG A 326 -18.56 -16.45 10.66
N TYR A 327 -19.75 -16.33 11.22
CA TYR A 327 -20.31 -17.37 12.09
C TYR A 327 -20.54 -18.67 11.31
N LEU A 328 -21.15 -18.61 10.14
CA LEU A 328 -21.37 -19.78 9.30
C LEU A 328 -20.03 -20.46 8.96
N ASN A 329 -19.00 -19.71 8.58
CA ASN A 329 -17.69 -20.23 8.28
C ASN A 329 -17.01 -20.86 9.52
N SER A 330 -17.25 -20.35 10.72
CA SER A 330 -16.67 -20.89 11.95
C SER A 330 -17.29 -22.23 12.36
N VAL A 331 -18.59 -22.41 12.08
CA VAL A 331 -19.33 -23.64 12.43
C VAL A 331 -19.24 -24.68 11.29
N TYR A 332 -19.32 -24.21 10.05
CA TYR A 332 -19.26 -25.01 8.84
C TYR A 332 -18.37 -24.31 7.82
N PRO A 333 -17.06 -24.58 7.83
CA PRO A 333 -16.12 -23.99 6.86
C PRO A 333 -16.55 -24.27 5.43
N ASN A 334 -16.78 -23.20 4.66
CA ASN A 334 -17.22 -23.32 3.27
C ASN A 334 -16.68 -22.18 2.41
N LYS A 335 -16.40 -22.49 1.14
CA LYS A 335 -15.81 -21.54 0.19
C LYS A 335 -16.67 -20.29 -0.07
N PHE A 336 -18.00 -20.39 0.03
CA PHE A 336 -18.88 -19.25 -0.20
C PHE A 336 -18.70 -18.19 0.89
N SER A 337 -18.76 -18.61 2.17
CA SER A 337 -18.57 -17.68 3.29
C SER A 337 -17.15 -17.11 3.33
N GLN A 338 -16.13 -17.93 3.04
CA GLN A 338 -14.73 -17.46 2.94
C GLN A 338 -14.57 -16.39 1.87
N ARG A 339 -15.08 -16.63 0.65
CA ARG A 339 -15.02 -15.67 -0.44
C ARG A 339 -15.77 -14.37 -0.12
N PHE A 340 -16.93 -14.48 0.54
CA PHE A 340 -17.70 -13.31 0.92
C PHE A 340 -16.94 -12.44 1.94
N VAL A 341 -16.41 -13.05 3.01
CA VAL A 341 -15.62 -12.36 4.02
C VAL A 341 -14.37 -11.72 3.40
N HIS A 342 -13.67 -12.46 2.54
CA HIS A 342 -12.53 -11.94 1.79
C HIS A 342 -12.89 -10.74 0.92
N PHE A 343 -13.94 -10.84 0.11
CA PHE A 343 -14.40 -9.76 -0.77
C PHE A 343 -14.76 -8.47 -0.01
N VAL A 344 -15.37 -8.60 1.17
CA VAL A 344 -15.68 -7.44 2.02
C VAL A 344 -14.41 -6.91 2.70
N GLY A 345 -13.66 -7.78 3.35
CA GLY A 345 -12.50 -7.42 4.19
C GLY A 345 -11.35 -6.80 3.39
N HIS A 346 -11.05 -7.34 2.22
CA HIS A 346 -9.97 -6.87 1.34
C HIS A 346 -10.31 -5.65 0.48
N MET A 347 -11.41 -4.97 0.75
CA MET A 347 -11.84 -3.77 0.02
C MET A 347 -12.13 -3.97 -1.48
N GLU A 348 -12.17 -5.19 -2.00
CA GLU A 348 -12.51 -5.45 -3.40
C GLU A 348 -13.91 -4.91 -3.75
N SER A 349 -14.83 -4.98 -2.78
CA SER A 349 -16.18 -4.42 -2.86
C SER A 349 -16.21 -2.92 -3.11
N LEU A 350 -15.17 -2.19 -2.72
CA LEU A 350 -15.08 -0.74 -2.88
C LEU A 350 -14.64 -0.31 -4.28
N SER A 351 -14.05 -1.21 -5.05
CA SER A 351 -13.61 -0.93 -6.43
C SER A 351 -14.75 -0.49 -7.35
N VAL A 352 -15.99 -0.87 -7.04
CA VAL A 352 -17.19 -0.43 -7.80
C VAL A 352 -17.53 1.05 -7.59
N LEU A 353 -17.03 1.66 -6.50
CA LEU A 353 -17.28 3.05 -6.14
C LEU A 353 -16.18 4.00 -6.64
N THR A 354 -15.13 3.48 -7.26
CA THR A 354 -14.00 4.27 -7.73
C THR A 354 -14.11 4.57 -9.23
N PRO A 355 -13.47 5.65 -9.71
CA PRO A 355 -13.37 5.93 -11.14
C PRO A 355 -12.75 4.75 -11.88
N LYS A 356 -13.26 4.45 -13.07
CA LYS A 356 -12.69 3.41 -13.94
C LYS A 356 -11.43 3.91 -14.66
N ARG A 357 -10.50 4.38 -13.88
CA ARG A 357 -9.24 4.94 -14.34
C ARG A 357 -8.10 4.32 -13.54
N THR A 358 -7.07 3.88 -14.22
CA THR A 358 -5.78 3.53 -13.62
C THR A 358 -4.88 4.74 -13.68
N THR A 359 -4.17 5.06 -12.59
CA THR A 359 -3.32 6.24 -12.51
C THR A 359 -1.99 5.90 -11.84
N VAL A 360 -0.92 6.38 -12.42
CA VAL A 360 0.43 6.40 -11.84
C VAL A 360 0.91 7.85 -11.87
N VAL A 361 1.42 8.35 -10.74
CA VAL A 361 1.92 9.72 -10.62
C VAL A 361 3.45 9.70 -10.55
N ARG A 362 4.08 10.71 -11.12
CA ARG A 362 5.53 10.94 -11.04
C ARG A 362 5.80 12.15 -10.15
N VAL A 363 6.60 11.96 -9.10
CA VAL A 363 6.95 13.01 -8.13
C VAL A 363 8.47 13.19 -8.12
N ASP A 364 8.98 14.43 -8.18
CA ASP A 364 10.40 14.72 -8.03
C ASP A 364 10.85 14.68 -6.56
N TRP A 365 12.17 14.75 -6.32
CA TRP A 365 12.73 14.73 -4.96
C TRP A 365 12.50 16.02 -4.16
N ASN A 366 11.85 17.03 -4.74
CA ASN A 366 11.39 18.24 -4.05
C ASN A 366 9.92 18.15 -3.62
N GLY A 367 9.21 17.09 -4.00
CA GLY A 367 7.79 16.89 -3.72
C GLY A 367 6.85 17.52 -4.76
N ASN A 368 7.36 17.86 -5.95
CA ASN A 368 6.51 18.35 -7.03
C ASN A 368 5.98 17.18 -7.85
N ILE A 369 4.71 17.21 -8.18
CA ILE A 369 4.14 16.30 -9.18
C ILE A 369 4.60 16.80 -10.55
N VAL A 370 5.40 15.99 -11.26
CA VAL A 370 6.02 16.34 -12.55
C VAL A 370 5.39 15.62 -13.75
N GLY A 371 4.49 14.66 -13.50
CA GLY A 371 3.78 13.94 -14.54
C GLY A 371 2.84 12.88 -14.01
N SER A 372 2.05 12.32 -14.90
CA SER A 372 1.16 11.20 -14.61
C SER A 372 0.93 10.33 -15.84
N LEU A 373 0.59 9.07 -15.61
CA LEU A 373 0.19 8.11 -16.64
C LEU A 373 -1.21 7.61 -16.31
N HIS A 374 -2.08 7.56 -17.32
CA HIS A 374 -3.47 7.14 -17.15
C HIS A 374 -3.85 6.05 -18.16
N GLY A 375 -4.83 5.21 -17.77
CA GLY A 375 -5.47 4.23 -18.63
C GLY A 375 -6.94 4.10 -18.28
N PHE A 376 -7.80 3.92 -19.29
CA PHE A 376 -9.25 3.83 -19.16
C PHE A 376 -9.81 2.54 -19.76
N ASP A 377 -8.99 1.79 -20.49
CA ASP A 377 -9.39 0.58 -21.22
C ASP A 377 -9.45 -0.68 -20.36
N LYS A 378 -9.08 -0.58 -19.08
CA LYS A 378 -9.01 -1.70 -18.13
C LYS A 378 -8.04 -2.82 -18.55
N SER A 379 -7.09 -2.54 -19.43
CA SER A 379 -6.02 -3.49 -19.74
C SER A 379 -5.18 -3.81 -18.50
N VAL A 380 -5.05 -2.84 -17.59
CA VAL A 380 -4.54 -3.01 -16.23
C VAL A 380 -5.41 -2.23 -15.25
N VAL A 381 -5.62 -2.79 -14.04
CA VAL A 381 -6.40 -2.16 -12.96
C VAL A 381 -5.68 -2.29 -11.63
N SER A 382 -6.03 -1.44 -10.66
CA SER A 382 -5.53 -1.50 -9.28
C SER A 382 -4.01 -1.61 -9.21
N VAL A 383 -3.29 -0.71 -9.89
CA VAL A 383 -1.82 -0.74 -9.92
C VAL A 383 -1.27 -0.35 -8.55
N SER A 384 -0.60 -1.31 -7.89
CA SER A 384 0.06 -1.14 -6.60
C SER A 384 1.56 -0.88 -6.70
N HIS A 385 2.20 -1.27 -7.78
CA HIS A 385 3.64 -1.09 -7.98
C HIS A 385 3.98 -0.77 -9.43
N VAL A 386 5.00 0.06 -9.63
CA VAL A 386 5.59 0.36 -10.95
C VAL A 386 7.07 0.05 -10.88
N LEU A 387 7.54 -0.87 -11.70
CA LEU A 387 8.96 -1.18 -11.84
C LEU A 387 9.42 -0.80 -13.26
N GLU A 388 10.29 0.20 -13.37
CA GLU A 388 10.96 0.48 -14.64
C GLU A 388 12.10 -0.53 -14.83
N PHE A 389 11.96 -1.38 -15.83
CA PHE A 389 12.93 -2.43 -16.10
C PHE A 389 13.09 -2.62 -17.61
N GLN A 390 14.34 -2.50 -18.11
CA GLN A 390 14.64 -2.43 -19.53
C GLN A 390 13.85 -1.28 -20.19
N ASP A 391 13.11 -1.55 -21.27
CA ASP A 391 12.32 -0.56 -22.01
C ASP A 391 10.84 -0.53 -21.59
N PHE A 392 10.49 -1.14 -20.44
CA PHE A 392 9.11 -1.30 -19.99
C PHE A 392 8.90 -0.80 -18.57
N LEU A 393 7.68 -0.36 -18.30
CA LEU A 393 7.13 -0.25 -16.96
C LEU A 393 6.33 -1.51 -16.70
N PHE A 394 6.76 -2.31 -15.73
CA PHE A 394 6.01 -3.44 -15.21
C PHE A 394 5.08 -2.93 -14.11
N LEU A 395 3.84 -3.37 -14.13
CA LEU A 395 2.76 -2.87 -13.29
C LEU A 395 2.23 -4.00 -12.43
N GLY A 396 2.53 -3.95 -11.14
CA GLY A 396 2.02 -4.86 -10.13
C GLY A 396 0.60 -4.51 -9.71
N SER A 397 -0.12 -5.47 -9.16
CA SER A 397 -1.49 -5.27 -8.66
C SER A 397 -1.84 -6.33 -7.61
N PRO A 398 -2.54 -5.96 -6.52
CA PRO A 398 -2.97 -6.93 -5.50
C PRO A 398 -4.07 -7.88 -5.97
N THR A 399 -4.78 -7.56 -7.07
CA THR A 399 -6.00 -8.27 -7.48
C THR A 399 -5.95 -8.86 -8.89
N ASN A 400 -4.99 -8.45 -9.72
CA ASN A 400 -4.91 -8.96 -11.09
C ASN A 400 -4.41 -10.41 -11.14
N GLN A 401 -4.93 -11.18 -12.10
CA GLN A 401 -4.47 -12.55 -12.39
C GLN A 401 -3.40 -12.59 -13.48
N TYR A 402 -2.61 -11.55 -13.58
CA TYR A 402 -1.53 -11.36 -14.54
C TYR A 402 -0.57 -10.28 -14.05
N LEU A 403 0.64 -10.29 -14.58
CA LEU A 403 1.57 -9.15 -14.48
C LEU A 403 1.39 -8.30 -15.75
N ALA A 404 1.17 -7.00 -15.59
CA ALA A 404 1.03 -6.10 -16.74
C ALA A 404 2.35 -5.39 -17.07
N ARG A 405 2.54 -4.99 -18.33
CA ARG A 405 3.62 -4.08 -18.74
C ARG A 405 3.17 -3.13 -19.84
N VAL A 406 3.75 -1.94 -19.84
CA VAL A 406 3.65 -0.96 -20.92
C VAL A 406 5.05 -0.50 -21.31
N LYS A 407 5.24 0.04 -22.52
CA LYS A 407 6.53 0.65 -22.90
C LYS A 407 6.83 1.84 -21.99
N SER A 408 8.07 1.93 -21.52
CA SER A 408 8.51 3.09 -20.75
C SER A 408 8.44 4.35 -21.63
N PRO A 409 7.95 5.49 -21.11
CA PRO A 409 8.01 6.77 -21.82
C PRO A 409 9.44 7.19 -22.16
N LYS A 410 10.42 6.67 -21.40
CA LYS A 410 11.86 6.91 -21.62
C LYS A 410 12.47 5.96 -22.69
N ALA A 411 11.73 4.94 -23.14
CA ALA A 411 12.23 4.01 -24.15
C ALA A 411 12.57 4.75 -25.44
N LYS A 412 13.80 4.62 -25.89
CA LYS A 412 14.24 5.18 -27.17
C LYS A 412 13.37 4.58 -28.27
N GLN A 413 12.63 5.43 -28.99
CA GLN A 413 11.93 4.96 -30.19
C GLN A 413 12.94 4.27 -31.10
N PRO A 414 12.65 3.06 -31.60
CA PRO A 414 13.55 2.41 -32.54
C PRO A 414 13.74 3.35 -33.75
N THR A 415 14.95 3.82 -33.96
CA THR A 415 15.28 4.59 -35.16
C THR A 415 15.07 3.62 -36.31
N ILE A 416 13.93 3.73 -37.00
CA ILE A 416 13.71 2.99 -38.23
C ILE A 416 14.73 3.54 -39.21
N LYS A 417 15.90 2.89 -39.29
CA LYS A 417 16.81 3.09 -40.41
C LYS A 417 16.06 2.57 -41.60
N VAL A 418 15.39 3.46 -42.33
CA VAL A 418 14.95 3.18 -43.69
C VAL A 418 16.20 2.84 -44.46
N ARG A 419 16.49 1.57 -44.62
CA ARG A 419 17.54 1.09 -45.49
C ARG A 419 17.00 1.34 -46.90
N ASN A 420 17.46 2.43 -47.54
CA ASN A 420 17.24 2.61 -48.96
C ASN A 420 17.88 1.41 -49.65
N VAL A 421 17.09 0.41 -49.93
CA VAL A 421 17.48 -0.69 -50.81
C VAL A 421 17.45 -0.11 -52.20
N ARG A 422 18.62 0.27 -52.70
CA ARG A 422 18.84 0.57 -54.13
C ARG A 422 18.70 -0.77 -54.85
N VAL A 423 17.56 -0.97 -55.47
CA VAL A 423 17.37 -2.10 -56.39
C VAL A 423 18.10 -1.72 -57.67
N GLU A 424 19.31 -2.22 -57.86
CA GLU A 424 19.93 -2.34 -59.17
C GLU A 424 19.35 -3.60 -59.83
N GLY A 425 18.48 -3.40 -60.81
CA GLY A 425 17.88 -4.46 -61.60
C GLY A 425 17.64 -3.94 -63.01
N GLU A 426 18.33 -4.58 -63.94
CA GLU A 426 18.35 -4.34 -65.37
C GLU A 426 16.99 -4.31 -66.05
N GLY A 427 16.92 -3.58 -67.13
CA GLY A 427 15.83 -3.22 -67.99
C GLY A 427 14.82 -4.27 -68.39
N LEU A 428 13.59 -3.77 -68.43
CA LEU A 428 12.57 -4.20 -69.40
C LEU A 428 11.62 -3.03 -69.57
N GLU A 429 11.65 -2.41 -70.75
CA GLU A 429 10.68 -1.42 -71.17
C GLU A 429 9.32 -2.05 -71.33
N ALA A 430 8.34 -1.54 -70.56
CA ALA A 430 6.95 -1.70 -70.91
C ALA A 430 6.23 -0.36 -70.64
N SER A 431 5.97 0.29 -71.77
CA SER A 431 5.10 1.45 -71.90
C SER A 431 3.71 1.16 -71.34
N ILE A 432 3.31 1.79 -70.25
CA ILE A 432 1.89 1.93 -69.86
C ILE A 432 1.67 3.35 -69.35
N GLY A 433 0.67 4.00 -69.94
CA GLY A 433 0.36 5.41 -69.86
C GLY A 433 0.12 5.96 -68.47
N ALA A 434 0.51 7.19 -68.26
CA ALA A 434 0.33 7.99 -67.09
C ALA A 434 -1.15 8.36 -66.86
N PRO A 435 -1.67 8.28 -65.64
CA PRO A 435 -2.93 8.95 -65.28
C PRO A 435 -2.69 10.44 -65.01
N PRO A 436 -3.65 11.32 -65.23
CA PRO A 436 -3.45 12.77 -65.20
C PRO A 436 -3.21 13.30 -63.80
N SER A 437 -2.23 14.19 -63.68
CA SER A 437 -1.91 14.96 -62.51
C SER A 437 -3.02 15.93 -62.14
N THR A 438 -3.68 15.76 -61.01
CA THR A 438 -4.53 16.78 -60.42
C THR A 438 -3.65 17.69 -59.55
N THR A 439 -3.29 18.83 -60.08
CA THR A 439 -2.69 19.97 -59.36
C THR A 439 -3.72 20.57 -58.43
N THR A 440 -3.61 20.33 -57.13
CA THR A 440 -4.37 21.07 -56.14
C THR A 440 -3.61 22.34 -55.78
N ALA A 441 -4.11 23.45 -56.28
CA ALA A 441 -3.64 24.79 -56.00
C ALA A 441 -3.91 25.16 -54.55
N LYS A 442 -2.88 25.66 -53.88
CA LYS A 442 -2.90 26.26 -52.56
C LYS A 442 -3.75 27.52 -52.57
N PRO A 443 -4.76 27.71 -51.70
CA PRO A 443 -5.51 28.97 -51.64
C PRO A 443 -4.63 30.08 -51.04
N GLN A 444 -4.51 31.17 -51.79
CA GLN A 444 -3.94 32.44 -51.38
C GLN A 444 -4.93 33.19 -50.49
N PRO A 445 -4.52 33.88 -49.41
CA PRO A 445 -5.45 34.62 -48.55
C PRO A 445 -6.02 35.84 -49.30
N LYS A 446 -7.33 35.93 -49.36
CA LYS A 446 -8.07 37.08 -49.89
C LYS A 446 -8.10 38.20 -48.86
N ALA A 447 -7.69 39.43 -49.28
CA ALA A 447 -7.75 40.63 -48.48
C ALA A 447 -9.16 40.93 -47.96
N ALA A 448 -9.24 41.34 -46.68
CA ALA A 448 -10.46 41.75 -46.04
C ALA A 448 -10.88 43.15 -46.50
N PRO A 449 -12.18 43.46 -46.64
CA PRO A 449 -12.67 44.81 -46.89
C PRO A 449 -12.64 45.63 -45.60
N THR A 450 -12.13 46.82 -45.69
CA THR A 450 -12.14 47.85 -44.66
C THR A 450 -13.54 48.35 -44.41
N THR A 451 -14.13 48.09 -43.24
CA THR A 451 -15.34 48.73 -42.78
C THR A 451 -15.04 49.57 -41.57
N THR A 452 -15.11 50.86 -41.77
CA THR A 452 -15.04 51.91 -40.76
C THR A 452 -16.31 51.85 -39.93
N THR A 453 -16.20 51.47 -38.66
CA THR A 453 -17.33 51.60 -37.72
C THR A 453 -16.87 52.37 -36.49
N GLN A 454 -17.62 53.42 -36.22
CA GLN A 454 -17.42 54.39 -35.18
C GLN A 454 -17.43 53.78 -33.76
N LYS A 455 -16.59 54.32 -32.91
CA LYS A 455 -16.45 54.04 -31.49
C LYS A 455 -17.65 54.62 -30.70
N PRO A 456 -18.37 53.81 -29.93
CA PRO A 456 -19.20 54.36 -28.85
C PRO A 456 -18.33 54.57 -27.60
N THR A 457 -18.32 55.77 -27.13
CA THR A 457 -17.74 56.18 -25.86
C THR A 457 -18.68 55.79 -24.74
N THR A 458 -18.32 54.78 -23.96
CA THR A 458 -19.00 54.46 -22.70
C THR A 458 -18.07 54.80 -21.55
N THR A 459 -18.38 55.84 -20.86
CA THR A 459 -17.81 56.24 -19.59
C THR A 459 -18.30 55.29 -18.51
N THR A 460 -17.43 54.46 -18.01
CA THR A 460 -17.69 53.63 -16.81
C THR A 460 -17.18 54.40 -15.59
N PRO A 461 -17.98 54.60 -14.55
CA PRO A 461 -17.50 55.26 -13.34
C PRO A 461 -16.57 54.31 -12.55
N LYS A 462 -15.46 54.86 -12.10
CA LYS A 462 -14.46 54.26 -11.24
C LYS A 462 -15.09 53.93 -9.88
N PRO A 463 -15.02 52.71 -9.35
CA PRO A 463 -15.41 52.43 -7.99
C PRO A 463 -14.36 53.01 -7.03
N THR A 464 -14.76 53.91 -6.16
CA THR A 464 -13.95 54.39 -5.04
C THR A 464 -14.03 53.37 -3.92
N THR A 465 -12.97 52.61 -3.76
CA THR A 465 -12.80 51.70 -2.62
C THR A 465 -12.18 52.47 -1.49
N THR A 466 -12.98 52.91 -0.54
CA THR A 466 -12.50 53.32 0.79
C THR A 466 -12.32 52.07 1.65
N THR A 467 -11.08 51.66 1.82
CA THR A 467 -10.69 50.64 2.77
C THR A 467 -10.60 51.26 4.17
N PRO A 468 -11.34 50.80 5.17
CA PRO A 468 -11.11 51.22 6.53
C PRO A 468 -9.82 50.61 7.05
N LYS A 469 -8.94 51.44 7.60
CA LYS A 469 -7.71 51.07 8.29
C LYS A 469 -8.07 50.24 9.54
N PRO A 470 -7.52 49.04 9.77
CA PRO A 470 -7.73 48.34 11.03
C PRO A 470 -6.97 49.05 12.16
N THR A 471 -7.71 49.47 13.17
CA THR A 471 -7.14 49.97 14.42
C THR A 471 -6.78 48.75 15.29
N THR A 472 -5.51 48.47 15.37
CA THR A 472 -4.95 47.46 16.26
C THR A 472 -4.91 48.00 17.68
N THR A 473 -5.84 47.67 18.51
CA THR A 473 -5.72 47.81 19.97
C THR A 473 -5.30 46.42 20.53
N THR A 474 -4.03 46.32 20.80
CA THR A 474 -3.45 45.15 21.51
C THR A 474 -3.70 45.37 23.00
N PRO A 475 -4.41 44.48 23.71
CA PRO A 475 -4.45 44.48 25.15
C PRO A 475 -3.09 44.00 25.69
N LYS A 476 -2.48 44.81 26.54
CA LYS A 476 -1.27 44.48 27.32
C LYS A 476 -1.60 43.32 28.28
N PRO A 477 -0.82 42.26 28.34
CA PRO A 477 -1.02 41.20 29.34
C PRO A 477 -0.62 41.70 30.73
N THR A 478 -1.57 41.71 31.65
CA THR A 478 -1.30 41.97 33.06
C THR A 478 -0.83 40.66 33.69
N THR A 479 0.45 40.56 33.96
CA THR A 479 1.07 39.48 34.71
C THR A 479 0.77 39.70 36.20
N THR A 480 -0.14 38.96 36.78
CA THR A 480 -0.25 38.79 38.24
C THR A 480 0.34 37.45 38.61
N THR A 481 1.56 37.47 39.07
CA THR A 481 2.24 36.35 39.70
C THR A 481 1.77 36.24 41.14
N PRO A 482 1.21 35.11 41.61
CA PRO A 482 1.01 34.91 43.05
C PRO A 482 2.34 34.57 43.71
N LYS A 483 2.70 35.31 44.73
CA LYS A 483 3.82 35.13 45.65
C LYS A 483 3.60 33.85 46.48
N PRO A 484 4.59 32.93 46.60
CA PRO A 484 4.49 31.79 47.46
C PRO A 484 4.63 32.20 48.91
N THR A 485 3.69 31.84 49.73
CA THR A 485 3.74 31.97 51.20
C THR A 485 4.56 30.82 51.75
N THR A 486 5.70 31.16 52.32
CA THR A 486 6.58 30.26 53.07
C THR A 486 5.95 29.94 54.42
N SER A 487 5.69 28.69 54.71
CA SER A 487 5.52 28.20 56.06
C SER A 487 6.62 27.18 56.35
N THR A 488 7.56 27.67 57.12
CA THR A 488 8.67 26.90 57.70
C THR A 488 8.15 26.09 58.88
N THR A 489 8.25 24.79 58.87
CA THR A 489 8.32 24.01 60.12
C THR A 489 9.44 23.00 59.98
N THR A 490 10.48 23.31 60.71
CA THR A 490 11.71 22.56 60.88
C THR A 490 11.47 21.39 61.81
N GLN A 491 11.72 20.14 61.38
CA GLN A 491 12.20 19.11 62.31
C GLN A 491 13.29 18.28 61.66
N LYS A 492 14.40 18.21 62.40
CA LYS A 492 15.70 17.66 62.09
C LYS A 492 15.69 16.13 62.31
N PRO A 493 16.48 15.36 61.56
CA PRO A 493 16.53 13.91 61.65
C PRO A 493 17.45 13.44 62.76
N THR A 494 17.09 12.33 63.39
CA THR A 494 17.99 11.58 64.27
C THR A 494 18.50 10.32 63.59
N ALA A 495 19.79 10.10 63.70
CA ALA A 495 20.53 9.03 63.08
C ALA A 495 20.49 7.71 63.85
N LYS A 496 20.53 6.64 63.11
CA LYS A 496 21.19 5.32 63.26
C LYS A 496 21.60 4.83 64.68
N PRO A 497 21.54 3.51 64.98
CA PRO A 497 22.62 2.64 64.52
C PRO A 497 22.22 1.24 64.02
N ALA A 498 23.20 0.65 63.36
CA ALA A 498 23.26 -0.70 62.83
C ALA A 498 23.52 -1.73 63.97
N GLU A 499 22.94 -2.92 63.81
CA GLU A 499 23.50 -4.16 64.33
C GLU A 499 23.11 -5.37 63.48
N LYS A 500 24.12 -6.22 63.28
CA LYS A 500 24.14 -7.53 62.64
C LYS A 500 24.63 -8.51 63.69
N PRO A 501 24.62 -9.83 63.56
CA PRO A 501 23.57 -10.82 63.25
C PRO A 501 23.44 -11.85 64.40
N THR A 502 22.39 -12.67 64.46
CA THR A 502 22.45 -13.93 65.24
C THR A 502 21.65 -15.05 64.58
N THR A 503 22.27 -16.14 64.46
CA THR A 503 21.96 -17.49 64.01
C THR A 503 20.87 -18.19 64.82
N THR A 504 20.40 -19.32 64.26
CA THR A 504 19.67 -20.50 64.81
C THR A 504 18.16 -20.39 64.78
N SER A 505 17.39 -21.32 64.20
CA SER A 505 17.36 -22.77 64.31
C SER A 505 16.30 -23.35 63.40
N LYS A 506 16.55 -24.54 62.89
CA LYS A 506 15.63 -25.41 62.16
C LYS A 506 14.58 -26.05 63.11
N PRO A 507 13.36 -26.28 62.72
CA PRO A 507 12.68 -27.53 63.03
C PRO A 507 12.05 -28.25 61.83
N ALA A 508 12.40 -29.49 61.78
CA ALA A 508 11.56 -30.70 61.75
C ALA A 508 10.64 -30.94 60.55
N THR A 509 11.04 -31.91 59.83
CA THR A 509 10.42 -32.81 58.86
C THR A 509 9.00 -33.24 59.25
N THR A 510 8.02 -33.06 58.34
CA THR A 510 6.82 -33.86 58.34
C THR A 510 6.71 -34.57 57.00
N THR A 511 6.84 -35.86 57.05
CA THR A 511 6.71 -36.85 55.97
C THR A 511 5.21 -37.06 55.67
N THR A 512 4.81 -36.86 54.41
CA THR A 512 3.56 -37.36 53.89
C THR A 512 3.83 -38.32 52.74
N PRO A 513 3.14 -39.45 52.61
CA PRO A 513 3.57 -40.57 51.83
C PRO A 513 3.27 -40.45 50.33
N LYS A 514 4.22 -40.94 49.55
CA LYS A 514 4.23 -41.08 48.08
C LYS A 514 3.16 -42.06 47.64
N PRO A 515 2.31 -41.74 46.63
CA PRO A 515 1.50 -42.77 45.95
C PRO A 515 2.37 -43.59 44.97
N ALA A 516 2.07 -44.86 44.94
CA ALA A 516 2.75 -45.87 44.13
C ALA A 516 2.62 -45.62 42.64
N THR A 517 3.76 -45.66 41.93
CA THR A 517 3.83 -45.62 40.48
C THR A 517 3.53 -46.99 39.89
N THR A 518 2.38 -47.15 39.24
CA THR A 518 2.09 -48.33 38.42
C THR A 518 2.66 -48.06 37.03
N THR A 519 3.73 -48.75 36.71
CA THR A 519 4.40 -48.69 35.40
C THR A 519 3.63 -49.54 34.41
N THR A 520 2.79 -48.92 33.59
CA THR A 520 2.23 -49.60 32.41
C THR A 520 3.19 -49.32 31.22
N LYS A 521 3.93 -50.32 30.80
CA LYS A 521 4.71 -50.27 29.56
C LYS A 521 3.74 -50.15 28.38
N ARG A 522 3.74 -48.93 27.78
CA ARG A 522 3.11 -48.71 26.48
C ARG A 522 4.14 -49.04 25.41
N THR A 523 3.95 -50.15 24.70
CA THR A 523 4.66 -50.55 23.50
C THR A 523 4.39 -49.49 22.41
N VAL A 524 5.44 -48.86 21.93
CA VAL A 524 5.43 -47.99 20.75
C VAL A 524 5.32 -48.90 19.52
N PRO A 525 4.40 -48.64 18.56
CA PRO A 525 4.40 -49.35 17.30
C PRO A 525 5.65 -48.97 16.49
N GLU A 526 6.35 -49.96 16.02
CA GLU A 526 7.49 -49.89 15.13
C GLU A 526 7.07 -49.26 13.79
N LYS A 527 7.83 -48.24 13.37
CA LYS A 527 7.64 -47.55 12.11
C LYS A 527 7.93 -48.56 10.96
N PRO A 528 7.02 -48.74 9.99
CA PRO A 528 7.31 -49.62 8.85
C PRO A 528 8.48 -49.03 8.03
N ALA A 529 9.35 -49.93 7.57
CA ALA A 529 10.47 -49.61 6.69
C ALA A 529 9.96 -49.01 5.36
N PRO A 530 10.75 -48.12 4.71
CA PRO A 530 10.38 -47.57 3.42
C PRO A 530 10.30 -48.70 2.39
N VAL A 531 9.16 -48.81 1.71
CA VAL A 531 9.02 -49.63 0.51
C VAL A 531 9.70 -48.84 -0.60
N GLU A 532 10.77 -49.40 -1.17
CA GLU A 532 11.31 -48.93 -2.45
C GLU A 532 10.28 -49.31 -3.54
N GLU A 533 9.53 -48.32 -4.02
CA GLU A 533 8.78 -48.48 -5.26
C GLU A 533 9.73 -48.23 -6.43
N ASP A 534 9.91 -49.25 -7.24
CA ASP A 534 10.59 -49.19 -8.54
C ASP A 534 9.89 -48.16 -9.44
N ILE A 535 10.55 -47.03 -9.68
CA ILE A 535 10.10 -46.01 -10.64
C ILE A 535 10.48 -46.49 -12.05
N PRO A 536 9.52 -46.64 -12.97
CA PRO A 536 9.83 -46.99 -14.35
C PRO A 536 10.65 -45.86 -15.01
N SER A 537 11.74 -46.22 -15.63
CA SER A 537 12.73 -45.32 -16.28
C SER A 537 12.29 -44.78 -17.65
N ASP A 538 11.02 -44.43 -17.87
CA ASP A 538 10.54 -43.87 -19.13
C ASP A 538 9.60 -42.68 -18.91
N THR A 539 10.14 -41.57 -18.39
CA THR A 539 9.50 -40.26 -18.56
C THR A 539 10.40 -39.36 -19.38
N LYS A 540 10.05 -39.18 -20.65
CA LYS A 540 10.57 -38.10 -21.48
C LYS A 540 10.43 -36.77 -20.70
N PRO A 541 11.46 -35.92 -20.72
CA PRO A 541 11.34 -34.59 -20.07
C PRO A 541 10.15 -33.83 -20.68
N PRO A 542 9.38 -33.09 -19.88
CA PRO A 542 8.27 -32.30 -20.39
C PRO A 542 8.76 -31.32 -21.45
N LYS A 543 8.04 -31.24 -22.56
CA LYS A 543 8.29 -30.26 -23.62
C LYS A 543 8.30 -28.87 -22.98
N LYS A 544 9.38 -28.10 -23.20
CA LYS A 544 9.47 -26.70 -22.82
C LYS A 544 8.30 -25.94 -23.44
N GLU A 545 7.33 -25.56 -22.63
CA GLU A 545 6.28 -24.63 -23.06
C GLU A 545 6.88 -23.23 -23.10
N LYS A 546 6.76 -22.59 -24.24
CA LYS A 546 7.19 -21.21 -24.46
C LYS A 546 6.14 -20.27 -23.87
N LEU A 547 6.57 -19.20 -23.20
CA LEU A 547 5.71 -18.13 -22.74
C LEU A 547 4.96 -17.52 -23.95
N LYS A 548 3.63 -17.54 -23.90
CA LYS A 548 2.77 -16.95 -24.92
C LYS A 548 2.23 -15.61 -24.42
N VAL A 549 2.47 -14.57 -25.16
CA VAL A 549 1.88 -13.24 -24.94
C VAL A 549 0.75 -13.06 -25.94
N ILE A 550 -0.43 -12.70 -25.46
CA ILE A 550 -1.59 -12.41 -26.31
C ILE A 550 -1.72 -10.90 -26.45
N ASN A 551 -1.57 -10.38 -27.65
CA ASN A 551 -1.85 -8.99 -27.94
C ASN A 551 -3.32 -8.76 -28.34
N LYS A 552 -3.74 -7.49 -28.45
CA LYS A 552 -5.12 -7.11 -28.84
C LYS A 552 -5.60 -7.68 -30.20
N GLN A 553 -4.70 -8.20 -31.02
CA GLN A 553 -5.00 -8.74 -32.35
C GLN A 553 -5.11 -10.28 -32.36
N GLY A 554 -4.96 -10.94 -31.20
CA GLY A 554 -5.08 -12.39 -31.08
C GLY A 554 -3.88 -13.17 -31.64
N VAL A 555 -2.76 -12.49 -31.93
CA VAL A 555 -1.53 -13.13 -32.45
C VAL A 555 -0.64 -13.56 -31.29
N ASN A 556 -0.30 -14.84 -31.26
CA ASN A 556 0.67 -15.37 -30.31
C ASN A 556 2.08 -14.86 -30.68
N VAL A 557 2.72 -14.15 -29.77
CA VAL A 557 4.12 -13.75 -29.91
C VAL A 557 4.94 -14.59 -28.94
N GLU A 558 5.93 -15.31 -29.44
CA GLU A 558 6.90 -16.03 -28.63
C GLU A 558 7.95 -15.05 -28.10
N LEU A 559 8.17 -15.07 -26.79
CA LEU A 559 9.26 -14.31 -26.13
C LEU A 559 10.49 -15.18 -26.01
#